data_649c8c5f6490c2c355c673ba7b8be1ad
#
_entry.id   649c8c5f6490c2c355c673ba7b8be1ad
#
_cell.length_a   1.000
_cell.length_b   1.000
_cell.length_c   1.000
_cell.angle_alpha   90.00
_cell.angle_beta   90.00
_cell.angle_gamma   90.00
#
_symmetry.space_group_name_H-M   'P 1'
#
loop_
_entity.id
_entity.type
_entity.pdbx_description
1 polymer ?
#
loop_
_entity_poly.entity_id
_entity_poly.type
_entity_poly.pdbx_seq_one_letter_code
_entity_poly.pdbx_strand_id
1 'polypeptide(L)'
;MRRLWLVALIASLGAVANPAAAAGAKFDGSTPLLCVPIEITECDEGGKCYLGTAEEVNLPQFIRIDLKEKLLRGVGEAADRTTPIDFLERENGRMVLHGGQKGRGWTAVISEETGKLSATISEEGTAFIIFGACTAL
;
A
#
# COMPACT_ATOMS: atom_id res chain seq x y z
N MET A 1 -20.58 -23.67 75.20
CA MET A 1 -19.48 -23.60 74.16
C MET A 1 -20.08 -23.35 72.84
N ARG A 2 -20.08 -22.11 72.34
CA ARG A 2 -20.61 -21.73 71.00
C ARG A 2 -19.46 -21.65 70.02
N ARG A 3 -19.43 -22.51 69.04
CA ARG A 3 -18.48 -22.45 67.93
C ARG A 3 -19.05 -21.51 66.84
N LEU A 4 -18.43 -20.36 66.67
CA LEU A 4 -18.68 -19.47 65.54
C LEU A 4 -17.96 -20.04 64.31
N TRP A 5 -18.70 -20.31 63.25
CA TRP A 5 -18.17 -20.61 61.93
C TRP A 5 -18.07 -19.29 61.13
N LEU A 6 -16.84 -18.87 60.86
CA LEU A 6 -16.56 -17.75 59.96
C LEU A 6 -16.57 -18.30 58.51
N VAL A 7 -17.58 -17.88 57.76
CA VAL A 7 -17.66 -18.14 56.32
C VAL A 7 -16.89 -17.04 55.62
N ALA A 8 -15.75 -17.38 55.04
CA ALA A 8 -14.96 -16.46 54.21
C ALA A 8 -15.55 -16.42 52.81
N LEU A 9 -16.17 -15.29 52.43
CA LEU A 9 -16.56 -15.02 51.05
C LEU A 9 -15.32 -14.63 50.26
N ILE A 10 -14.90 -15.48 49.34
CA ILE A 10 -13.88 -15.16 48.34
C ILE A 10 -14.59 -14.52 47.14
N ALA A 11 -14.47 -13.20 47.01
CA ALA A 11 -14.92 -12.46 45.85
C ALA A 11 -13.88 -12.65 44.73
N SER A 12 -14.18 -13.48 43.76
CA SER A 12 -13.40 -13.62 42.53
C SER A 12 -13.66 -12.43 41.60
N LEU A 13 -12.73 -11.47 41.53
CA LEU A 13 -12.73 -10.44 40.46
C LEU A 13 -12.38 -11.14 39.13
N GLY A 14 -13.38 -11.41 38.34
CA GLY A 14 -13.19 -11.81 36.95
C GLY A 14 -12.68 -10.62 36.14
N ALA A 15 -11.42 -10.64 35.71
CA ALA A 15 -10.90 -9.71 34.73
C ALA A 15 -11.56 -9.98 33.39
N VAL A 16 -12.47 -9.08 32.98
CA VAL A 16 -13.05 -9.09 31.63
C VAL A 16 -11.95 -8.57 30.70
N ALA A 17 -11.22 -9.47 30.04
CA ALA A 17 -10.35 -9.10 28.94
C ALA A 17 -11.25 -8.66 27.78
N ASN A 18 -11.33 -7.35 27.52
CA ASN A 18 -11.87 -6.83 26.28
C ASN A 18 -10.95 -7.30 25.15
N PRO A 19 -11.43 -8.07 24.16
CA PRO A 19 -10.68 -8.26 22.94
C PRO A 19 -10.63 -6.90 22.25
N ALA A 20 -9.47 -6.24 22.29
CA ALA A 20 -9.19 -5.14 21.41
C ALA A 20 -9.33 -5.71 19.97
N ALA A 21 -10.43 -5.37 19.29
CA ALA A 21 -10.56 -5.66 17.87
C ALA A 21 -9.36 -5.01 17.20
N ALA A 22 -8.46 -5.83 16.64
CA ALA A 22 -7.36 -5.36 15.83
C ALA A 22 -8.01 -4.58 14.67
N ALA A 23 -7.91 -3.23 14.71
CA ALA A 23 -8.33 -2.40 13.60
C ALA A 23 -7.47 -2.86 12.40
N GLY A 24 -8.11 -3.37 11.34
CA GLY A 24 -7.43 -3.75 10.11
C GLY A 24 -6.62 -2.58 9.58
N ALA A 25 -5.53 -2.86 8.87
CA ALA A 25 -4.72 -1.83 8.26
C ALA A 25 -5.57 -0.98 7.31
N LYS A 26 -5.41 0.35 7.35
CA LYS A 26 -6.27 1.30 6.60
C LYS A 26 -6.11 1.18 5.09
N PHE A 27 -4.94 0.72 4.64
CA PHE A 27 -4.56 0.68 3.22
C PHE A 27 -4.14 -0.72 2.81
N ASP A 28 -4.88 -1.73 3.27
CA ASP A 28 -4.58 -3.14 3.05
C ASP A 28 -5.04 -3.68 1.68
N GLY A 29 -5.68 -2.83 0.88
CA GLY A 29 -6.20 -3.21 -0.44
C GLY A 29 -7.44 -4.12 -0.38
N SER A 30 -8.12 -4.23 0.75
CA SER A 30 -9.43 -4.88 0.86
C SER A 30 -10.49 -4.16 0.02
N THR A 31 -10.32 -2.84 -0.15
CA THR A 31 -10.95 -2.02 -1.18
C THR A 31 -9.88 -1.52 -2.15
N PRO A 32 -10.24 -1.11 -3.38
CA PRO A 32 -9.27 -0.49 -4.28
C PRO A 32 -8.62 0.74 -3.65
N LEU A 33 -7.34 0.95 -3.99
CA LEU A 33 -6.59 2.13 -3.57
C LEU A 33 -6.53 3.14 -4.71
N LEU A 34 -6.65 4.43 -4.39
CA LEU A 34 -6.33 5.53 -5.29
C LEU A 34 -5.00 6.14 -4.87
N CYS A 35 -4.03 6.07 -5.76
CA CYS A 35 -2.67 6.55 -5.49
C CYS A 35 -2.33 7.74 -6.38
N VAL A 36 -1.55 8.67 -5.85
CA VAL A 36 -1.04 9.84 -6.57
C VAL A 36 0.48 9.85 -6.51
N PRO A 37 1.20 9.86 -7.66
CA PRO A 37 2.60 10.22 -7.72
C PRO A 37 2.79 11.69 -7.29
N ILE A 38 3.69 11.95 -6.35
CA ILE A 38 3.95 13.29 -5.82
C ILE A 38 5.32 13.79 -6.26
N GLU A 39 6.35 12.95 -6.08
CA GLU A 39 7.72 13.22 -6.48
C GLU A 39 8.16 12.15 -7.47
N ILE A 40 8.67 12.57 -8.62
CA ILE A 40 9.14 11.67 -9.67
C ILE A 40 10.54 12.10 -10.08
N THR A 41 11.46 11.15 -10.05
CA THR A 41 12.81 11.33 -10.57
C THR A 41 13.01 10.38 -11.75
N GLU A 42 13.31 10.90 -12.90
CA GLU A 42 13.71 10.17 -14.09
C GLU A 42 15.23 10.15 -14.19
N CYS A 43 15.82 8.97 -14.38
CA CYS A 43 17.26 8.81 -14.57
C CYS A 43 17.55 8.10 -15.90
N ASP A 44 18.50 8.63 -16.66
CA ASP A 44 18.98 8.05 -17.91
C ASP A 44 20.21 7.13 -17.71
N GLU A 45 20.57 6.36 -18.74
CA GLU A 45 21.75 5.48 -18.73
C GLU A 45 23.08 6.22 -18.59
N GLY A 46 23.12 7.52 -18.82
CA GLY A 46 24.26 8.41 -18.59
C GLY A 46 24.42 8.83 -17.13
N GLY A 47 23.53 8.36 -16.24
CA GLY A 47 23.55 8.68 -14.81
C GLY A 47 23.03 10.07 -14.48
N LYS A 48 22.37 10.76 -15.40
CA LYS A 48 21.70 12.03 -15.16
C LYS A 48 20.28 11.77 -14.69
N CYS A 49 19.90 12.44 -13.60
CA CYS A 49 18.58 12.34 -13.02
C CYS A 49 17.93 13.72 -12.96
N TYR A 50 16.65 13.77 -13.28
CA TYR A 50 15.85 14.99 -13.31
C TYR A 50 14.58 14.78 -12.50
N LEU A 51 14.17 15.82 -11.76
CA LEU A 51 12.85 15.86 -11.15
C LEU A 51 11.83 16.24 -12.23
N GLY A 52 10.73 15.50 -12.28
CA GLY A 52 9.65 15.73 -13.23
C GLY A 52 8.29 15.59 -12.60
N THR A 53 7.28 15.99 -13.34
CA THR A 53 5.87 15.78 -13.02
C THR A 53 5.34 14.51 -13.70
N ALA A 54 4.19 14.01 -13.24
CA ALA A 54 3.56 12.85 -13.87
C ALA A 54 3.28 13.08 -15.37
N GLU A 55 2.89 14.30 -15.75
CA GLU A 55 2.63 14.67 -17.13
C GLU A 55 3.90 14.66 -18.00
N GLU A 56 5.00 15.24 -17.51
CA GLU A 56 6.29 15.30 -18.22
C GLU A 56 6.87 13.91 -18.50
N VAL A 57 6.72 12.97 -17.56
CA VAL A 57 7.21 11.59 -17.70
C VAL A 57 6.14 10.63 -18.23
N ASN A 58 5.02 11.19 -18.72
CA ASN A 58 3.90 10.41 -19.27
C ASN A 58 3.37 9.31 -18.35
N LEU A 59 3.23 9.62 -17.06
CA LEU A 59 2.54 8.78 -16.08
C LEU A 59 1.13 9.30 -15.82
N PRO A 60 0.15 8.43 -15.47
CA PRO A 60 -1.14 8.90 -14.98
C PRO A 60 -0.99 9.73 -13.71
N GLN A 61 -1.70 10.84 -13.59
CA GLN A 61 -1.74 11.65 -12.36
C GLN A 61 -2.38 10.89 -11.19
N PHE A 62 -3.35 10.02 -11.50
CA PHE A 62 -4.00 9.17 -10.52
C PHE A 62 -3.97 7.72 -11.01
N ILE A 63 -3.67 6.82 -10.09
CA ILE A 63 -3.57 5.38 -10.37
C ILE A 63 -4.48 4.65 -9.39
N ARG A 64 -5.43 3.90 -9.93
CA ARG A 64 -6.25 2.97 -9.15
C ARG A 64 -5.54 1.62 -9.09
N ILE A 65 -5.38 1.10 -7.89
CA ILE A 65 -4.85 -0.25 -7.65
C ILE A 65 -5.99 -1.13 -7.17
N ASP A 66 -6.31 -2.16 -7.93
CA ASP A 66 -7.32 -3.15 -7.59
C ASP A 66 -6.67 -4.52 -7.41
N LEU A 67 -6.56 -4.96 -6.16
CA LEU A 67 -5.90 -6.23 -5.84
C LEU A 67 -6.76 -7.44 -6.19
N LYS A 68 -8.09 -7.29 -6.24
CA LYS A 68 -9.00 -8.37 -6.63
C LYS A 68 -8.94 -8.62 -8.13
N GLU A 69 -8.89 -7.55 -8.91
CA GLU A 69 -8.71 -7.63 -10.36
C GLU A 69 -7.25 -7.86 -10.77
N LYS A 70 -6.31 -7.73 -9.82
CA LYS A 70 -4.85 -7.78 -10.07
C LYS A 70 -4.43 -6.78 -11.16
N LEU A 71 -4.87 -5.54 -11.02
CA LEU A 71 -4.71 -4.53 -12.06
C LEU A 71 -4.38 -3.16 -11.46
N LEU A 72 -3.41 -2.47 -12.07
CA LEU A 72 -3.25 -1.03 -11.97
C LEU A 72 -3.93 -0.38 -13.17
N ARG A 73 -4.65 0.70 -12.94
CA ARG A 73 -5.36 1.46 -13.97
C ARG A 73 -5.16 2.96 -13.75
N GLY A 74 -4.87 3.70 -14.80
CA GLY A 74 -4.97 5.16 -14.79
C GLY A 74 -6.42 5.61 -14.53
N VAL A 75 -6.59 6.84 -14.08
CA VAL A 75 -7.92 7.42 -13.80
C VAL A 75 -8.13 8.63 -14.70
N GLY A 76 -9.40 8.93 -15.05
CA GLY A 76 -9.74 10.03 -15.93
C GLY A 76 -9.36 9.74 -17.39
N GLU A 77 -8.65 10.65 -18.02
CA GLU A 77 -8.21 10.51 -19.42
C GLU A 77 -7.23 9.33 -19.64
N ALA A 78 -6.60 8.86 -18.56
CA ALA A 78 -5.69 7.70 -18.60
C ALA A 78 -6.38 6.37 -18.23
N ALA A 79 -7.71 6.30 -18.20
CA ALA A 79 -8.46 5.12 -17.74
C ALA A 79 -8.28 3.88 -18.63
N ASP A 80 -7.86 4.05 -19.87
CA ASP A 80 -7.50 2.98 -20.79
C ASP A 80 -6.09 2.39 -20.57
N ARG A 81 -5.27 3.10 -19.79
CA ARG A 81 -3.90 2.67 -19.45
C ARG A 81 -3.95 1.73 -18.25
N THR A 82 -3.66 0.47 -18.51
CA THR A 82 -3.68 -0.59 -17.51
C THR A 82 -2.39 -1.39 -17.53
N THR A 83 -2.01 -1.94 -16.38
CA THR A 83 -0.92 -2.91 -16.27
C THR A 83 -1.27 -3.98 -15.23
N PRO A 84 -0.99 -5.27 -15.51
CA PRO A 84 -1.28 -6.34 -14.56
C PRO A 84 -0.37 -6.26 -13.33
N ILE A 85 -0.88 -6.75 -12.20
CA ILE A 85 -0.11 -7.07 -11.01
C ILE A 85 0.22 -8.56 -11.08
N ASP A 86 1.48 -8.88 -11.37
CA ASP A 86 1.93 -10.26 -11.53
C ASP A 86 2.25 -10.91 -10.19
N PHE A 87 2.63 -10.09 -9.20
CA PHE A 87 3.04 -10.55 -7.88
C PHE A 87 2.62 -9.58 -6.78
N LEU A 88 2.17 -10.14 -5.65
CA LEU A 88 1.84 -9.43 -4.42
C LEU A 88 2.47 -10.16 -3.24
N GLU A 89 3.27 -9.46 -2.47
CA GLU A 89 3.80 -9.91 -1.18
C GLU A 89 3.35 -8.96 -0.07
N ARG A 90 3.13 -9.51 1.12
CA ARG A 90 2.81 -8.72 2.32
C ARG A 90 3.77 -9.11 3.42
N GLU A 91 4.45 -8.13 3.95
CA GLU A 91 5.37 -8.32 5.06
C GLU A 91 5.45 -7.06 5.92
N ASN A 92 5.38 -7.24 7.24
CA ASN A 92 5.59 -6.18 8.22
C ASN A 92 4.76 -4.90 7.95
N GLY A 93 3.48 -5.05 7.59
CA GLY A 93 2.57 -3.93 7.31
C GLY A 93 2.86 -3.19 6.00
N ARG A 94 3.50 -3.87 5.05
CA ARG A 94 3.76 -3.36 3.71
C ARG A 94 3.25 -4.33 2.66
N MET A 95 2.71 -3.78 1.59
CA MET A 95 2.44 -4.51 0.36
C MET A 95 3.54 -4.22 -0.64
N VAL A 96 4.09 -5.26 -1.24
CA VAL A 96 5.04 -5.18 -2.36
C VAL A 96 4.36 -5.74 -3.60
N LEU A 97 4.23 -4.92 -4.61
CA LEU A 97 3.61 -5.25 -5.89
C LEU A 97 4.65 -5.23 -6.99
N HIS A 98 4.58 -6.19 -7.88
CA HIS A 98 5.41 -6.23 -9.09
C HIS A 98 4.55 -6.46 -10.31
N GLY A 99 4.98 -5.92 -11.43
CA GLY A 99 4.39 -6.20 -12.72
C GLY A 99 5.26 -5.74 -13.87
N GLY A 100 4.83 -6.07 -15.05
CA GLY A 100 5.52 -5.65 -16.26
C GLY A 100 4.58 -5.65 -17.45
N GLN A 101 4.86 -4.76 -18.39
CA GLN A 101 4.10 -4.66 -19.64
C GLN A 101 4.90 -3.89 -20.68
N LYS A 102 4.88 -4.36 -21.91
CA LYS A 102 5.45 -3.66 -23.09
C LYS A 102 6.91 -3.23 -22.90
N GLY A 103 7.75 -4.12 -22.35
CA GLY A 103 9.16 -3.84 -22.11
C GLY A 103 9.48 -3.01 -20.88
N ARG A 104 8.49 -2.68 -20.06
CA ARG A 104 8.65 -2.01 -18.78
C ARG A 104 8.44 -2.98 -17.63
N GLY A 105 9.31 -2.93 -16.63
CA GLY A 105 9.11 -3.58 -15.34
C GLY A 105 8.85 -2.53 -14.27
N TRP A 106 8.00 -2.83 -13.30
CA TRP A 106 7.75 -1.93 -12.19
C TRP A 106 7.61 -2.67 -10.86
N THR A 107 7.94 -1.97 -9.79
CA THR A 107 7.76 -2.41 -8.41
C THR A 107 7.17 -1.26 -7.60
N ALA A 108 6.20 -1.55 -6.75
CA ALA A 108 5.62 -0.59 -5.82
C ALA A 108 5.58 -1.16 -4.41
N VAL A 109 5.91 -0.34 -3.42
CA VAL A 109 5.80 -0.65 -1.99
C VAL A 109 4.83 0.33 -1.37
N ILE A 110 3.79 -0.18 -0.71
CA ILE A 110 2.75 0.62 -0.06
C ILE A 110 2.70 0.28 1.42
N SER A 111 2.76 1.28 2.28
CA SER A 111 2.52 1.10 3.72
C SER A 111 1.03 0.89 3.97
N GLU A 112 0.68 -0.24 4.58
CA GLU A 112 -0.71 -0.56 4.95
C GLU A 112 -1.24 0.34 6.08
N GLU A 113 -0.34 0.97 6.83
CA GLU A 113 -0.69 1.87 7.94
C GLU A 113 -0.88 3.32 7.48
N THR A 114 0.04 3.82 6.63
CA THR A 114 0.11 5.26 6.27
C THR A 114 -0.35 5.57 4.87
N GLY A 115 -0.47 4.57 3.98
CA GLY A 115 -0.74 4.75 2.57
C GLY A 115 0.43 5.34 1.77
N LYS A 116 1.62 5.54 2.37
CA LYS A 116 2.80 6.01 1.64
C LYS A 116 3.21 5.01 0.58
N LEU A 117 3.50 5.53 -0.61
CA LEU A 117 3.91 4.78 -1.78
C LEU A 117 5.34 5.12 -2.15
N SER A 118 6.15 4.09 -2.43
CA SER A 118 7.41 4.20 -3.15
C SER A 118 7.37 3.24 -4.33
N ALA A 119 7.71 3.69 -5.52
CA ALA A 119 7.71 2.84 -6.70
C ALA A 119 8.92 3.10 -7.58
N THR A 120 9.28 2.10 -8.37
CA THR A 120 10.27 2.20 -9.43
C THR A 120 9.68 1.64 -10.72
N ILE A 121 10.04 2.24 -11.84
CA ILE A 121 9.74 1.74 -13.17
C ILE A 121 11.06 1.69 -13.92
N SER A 122 11.33 0.59 -14.60
CA SER A 122 12.52 0.44 -15.44
C SER A 122 12.11 0.10 -16.86
N GLU A 123 12.76 0.75 -17.80
CA GLU A 123 12.68 0.45 -19.22
C GLU A 123 14.08 0.58 -19.85
N GLU A 124 14.24 0.26 -21.13
CA GLU A 124 15.55 0.36 -21.78
C GLU A 124 16.08 1.79 -21.72
N GLY A 125 17.26 1.96 -21.08
CA GLY A 125 17.97 3.24 -20.99
C GLY A 125 17.38 4.25 -19.98
N THR A 126 16.26 3.94 -19.31
CA THR A 126 15.61 4.88 -18.41
C THR A 126 15.02 4.18 -17.17
N ALA A 127 15.12 4.82 -16.03
CA ALA A 127 14.46 4.37 -14.80
C ALA A 127 13.80 5.55 -14.09
N PHE A 128 12.69 5.26 -13.43
CA PHE A 128 11.92 6.23 -12.65
C PHE A 128 11.88 5.82 -11.18
N ILE A 129 12.05 6.79 -10.30
CA ILE A 129 11.84 6.66 -8.86
C ILE A 129 10.67 7.55 -8.50
N ILE A 130 9.66 6.99 -7.86
CA ILE A 130 8.39 7.66 -7.60
C ILE A 130 8.07 7.56 -6.11
N PHE A 131 7.78 8.68 -5.49
CA PHE A 131 7.19 8.74 -4.15
C PHE A 131 5.79 9.33 -4.25
N GLY A 132 4.88 8.77 -3.47
CA GLY A 132 3.49 9.17 -3.52
C GLY A 132 2.70 8.73 -2.30
N ALA A 133 1.39 8.84 -2.41
CA ALA A 133 0.46 8.43 -1.38
C ALA A 133 -0.79 7.80 -1.96
N CYS A 134 -1.40 6.92 -1.20
CA CYS A 134 -2.63 6.24 -1.53
C CYS A 134 -3.72 6.51 -0.50
N THR A 135 -4.97 6.48 -0.95
CA THR A 135 -6.15 6.42 -0.09
C THR A 135 -7.01 5.22 -0.48
N ALA A 136 -7.74 4.66 0.48
CA ALA A 136 -8.74 3.63 0.21
C ALA A 136 -10.00 4.26 -0.41
N LEU A 137 -10.62 3.57 -1.38
CA LEU A 137 -11.86 3.98 -2.06
C LEU A 137 -13.09 3.31 -1.43
#